data_fae5e6fa56179c93f8eee982c175fb1e
#
_entry.id   fae5e6fa56179c93f8eee982c175fb1e
#
_cell.length_a   1.000
_cell.length_b   1.000
_cell.length_c   1.000
_cell.angle_alpha   90.00
_cell.angle_beta   90.00
_cell.angle_gamma   90.00
#
_symmetry.space_group_name_H-M   'P 1'
#
loop_
_entity.id
_entity.type
_entity.pdbx_description
1 polymer ?
#
loop_
_entity_poly.entity_id
_entity_poly.type
_entity_poly.pdbx_seq_one_letter_code
_entity_poly.pdbx_strand_id
1 'polypeptide(L)'
;MSSGQVVGDVYTATLERIRVQERGRARLGMEAIMWITYSERPLEPDELCQALGVETGIGSTDIDSDNAPSIRTILNCALGLVTVDSSSSKVRLVHFTLQEHILANPTLFHSPHLTIAEVCLTYLNFACIRDLSPALDSLPPTTPFLGYASCYWGEHAGIETSATVISLALKLLDRFDTHISCKLLLSKEFAIGKPLETAQKPFDVAVSPIGFTGLHGGSVRNGAVRPS
;
A
#
# COMPACT_ATOMS: atom_id res chain seq x y z
N MET A 1 -32.93 5.52 17.51
CA MET A 1 -31.86 5.11 16.57
C MET A 1 -30.87 6.26 16.50
N SER A 2 -29.59 6.02 16.80
CA SER A 2 -28.54 7.05 16.76
C SER A 2 -28.29 7.47 15.32
N SER A 3 -28.10 8.77 15.06
CA SER A 3 -27.80 9.31 13.72
C SER A 3 -26.61 8.63 13.03
N GLY A 4 -25.63 8.17 13.80
CA GLY A 4 -24.45 7.44 13.27
C GLY A 4 -24.78 6.05 12.74
N GLN A 5 -25.78 5.37 13.28
CA GLN A 5 -26.19 4.04 12.83
C GLN A 5 -26.88 4.09 11.46
N VAL A 6 -27.70 5.11 11.21
CA VAL A 6 -28.37 5.34 9.93
C VAL A 6 -27.35 5.62 8.80
N VAL A 7 -26.31 6.39 9.09
CA VAL A 7 -25.25 6.69 8.11
C VAL A 7 -24.42 5.45 7.78
N GLY A 8 -24.10 4.62 8.77
CA GLY A 8 -23.41 3.34 8.56
C GLY A 8 -24.19 2.37 7.67
N ASP A 9 -25.51 2.28 7.87
CA ASP A 9 -26.40 1.43 7.06
C ASP A 9 -26.43 1.86 5.59
N VAL A 10 -26.41 3.17 5.32
CA VAL A 10 -26.32 3.71 3.94
C VAL A 10 -25.02 3.34 3.26
N TYR A 11 -23.89 3.43 3.98
CA TYR A 11 -22.58 3.01 3.42
C TYR A 11 -22.55 1.51 3.14
N THR A 12 -23.02 0.69 4.08
CA THR A 12 -23.12 -0.75 3.89
C THR A 12 -23.94 -1.10 2.64
N ALA A 13 -25.13 -0.51 2.51
CA ALA A 13 -26.00 -0.72 1.36
C ALA A 13 -25.32 -0.30 0.03
N THR A 14 -24.56 0.80 0.03
CA THR A 14 -23.84 1.25 -1.18
C THR A 14 -22.67 0.35 -1.52
N LEU A 15 -21.90 -0.08 -0.53
CA LEU A 15 -20.81 -1.05 -0.72
C LEU A 15 -21.33 -2.38 -1.27
N GLU A 16 -22.47 -2.87 -0.78
CA GLU A 16 -23.11 -4.05 -1.34
C GLU A 16 -23.58 -3.84 -2.79
N ARG A 17 -24.11 -2.66 -3.12
CA ARG A 17 -24.44 -2.32 -4.52
C ARG A 17 -23.21 -2.30 -5.42
N ILE A 18 -22.03 -1.88 -4.92
CA ILE A 18 -20.77 -1.97 -5.67
C ILE A 18 -20.41 -3.43 -5.90
N ARG A 19 -20.52 -4.28 -4.88
CA ARG A 19 -20.17 -5.72 -4.95
C ARG A 19 -21.02 -6.52 -5.92
N VAL A 20 -22.30 -6.16 -6.09
CA VAL A 20 -23.21 -6.84 -7.02
C VAL A 20 -23.17 -6.32 -8.45
N GLN A 21 -22.31 -5.35 -8.76
CA GLN A 21 -22.05 -4.95 -10.15
C GLN A 21 -21.41 -6.12 -10.94
N GLU A 22 -21.29 -5.98 -12.25
CA GLU A 22 -20.46 -6.86 -13.06
C GLU A 22 -19.06 -7.01 -12.42
N ARG A 23 -18.50 -8.23 -12.46
CA ARG A 23 -17.29 -8.62 -11.72
C ARG A 23 -16.12 -7.63 -11.86
N GLY A 24 -15.84 -7.15 -13.10
CA GLY A 24 -14.77 -6.19 -13.36
C GLY A 24 -15.03 -4.84 -12.69
N ARG A 25 -16.27 -4.35 -12.76
CA ARG A 25 -16.69 -3.08 -12.15
C ARG A 25 -16.72 -3.16 -10.63
N ALA A 26 -17.22 -4.29 -10.08
CA ALA A 26 -17.26 -4.54 -8.64
C ALA A 26 -15.84 -4.53 -8.06
N ARG A 27 -14.92 -5.27 -8.69
CA ARG A 27 -13.51 -5.31 -8.31
C ARG A 27 -12.91 -3.91 -8.31
N LEU A 28 -13.01 -3.19 -9.43
CA LEU A 28 -12.43 -1.86 -9.58
C LEU A 28 -12.96 -0.85 -8.57
N GLY A 29 -14.28 -0.84 -8.31
CA GLY A 29 -14.90 0.05 -7.32
C GLY A 29 -14.42 -0.24 -5.90
N MET A 30 -14.36 -1.52 -5.51
CA MET A 30 -13.91 -1.93 -4.17
C MET A 30 -12.41 -1.69 -3.99
N GLU A 31 -11.58 -2.02 -4.98
CA GLU A 31 -10.13 -1.76 -4.93
C GLU A 31 -9.82 -0.26 -4.81
N ALA A 32 -10.52 0.59 -5.56
CA ALA A 32 -10.35 2.04 -5.45
C ALA A 32 -10.66 2.56 -4.02
N ILE A 33 -11.75 2.10 -3.41
CA ILE A 33 -12.12 2.45 -2.03
C ILE A 33 -11.05 1.94 -1.05
N MET A 34 -10.56 0.72 -1.23
CA MET A 34 -9.47 0.16 -0.43
C MET A 34 -8.20 1.02 -0.53
N TRP A 35 -7.75 1.32 -1.74
CA TRP A 35 -6.56 2.15 -1.97
C TRP A 35 -6.67 3.51 -1.28
N ILE A 36 -7.80 4.22 -1.45
CA ILE A 36 -7.99 5.55 -0.86
C ILE A 36 -8.04 5.49 0.67
N THR A 37 -8.57 4.39 1.24
CA THR A 37 -8.68 4.23 2.70
C THR A 37 -7.35 3.92 3.36
N TYR A 38 -6.51 3.08 2.74
CA TYR A 38 -5.31 2.50 3.35
C TYR A 38 -4.00 3.07 2.81
N SER A 39 -4.03 4.00 1.85
CA SER A 39 -2.82 4.66 1.37
C SER A 39 -2.22 5.58 2.43
N GLU A 40 -0.89 5.64 2.49
CA GLU A 40 -0.11 6.45 3.43
C GLU A 40 -0.23 7.97 3.18
N ARG A 41 -0.66 8.35 1.99
CA ARG A 41 -1.03 9.71 1.61
C ARG A 41 -2.12 9.71 0.55
N PRO A 42 -2.87 10.81 0.41
CA PRO A 42 -3.82 10.95 -0.69
C PRO A 42 -3.13 10.81 -2.06
N LEU A 43 -3.73 10.00 -2.94
CA LEU A 43 -3.24 9.74 -4.29
C LEU A 43 -3.76 10.77 -5.28
N GLU A 44 -2.97 11.05 -6.32
CA GLU A 44 -3.44 11.72 -7.53
C GLU A 44 -4.26 10.76 -8.40
N PRO A 45 -5.14 11.28 -9.26
CA PRO A 45 -5.93 10.43 -10.16
C PRO A 45 -5.08 9.47 -10.98
N ASP A 46 -3.97 9.96 -11.57
CA ASP A 46 -3.11 9.15 -12.43
C ASP A 46 -2.30 8.11 -11.64
N GLU A 47 -1.93 8.42 -10.38
CA GLU A 47 -1.31 7.45 -9.46
C GLU A 47 -2.27 6.29 -9.18
N LEU A 48 -3.52 6.59 -8.84
CA LEU A 48 -4.54 5.58 -8.57
C LEU A 48 -4.87 4.75 -9.82
N CYS A 49 -5.02 5.40 -10.97
CA CYS A 49 -5.28 4.72 -12.24
C CYS A 49 -4.16 3.73 -12.56
N GLN A 50 -2.91 4.14 -12.43
CA GLN A 50 -1.77 3.27 -12.70
C GLN A 50 -1.66 2.13 -11.68
N ALA A 51 -1.85 2.40 -10.38
CA ALA A 51 -1.85 1.38 -9.34
C ALA A 51 -2.90 0.29 -9.58
N LEU A 52 -4.11 0.68 -9.99
CA LEU A 52 -5.22 -0.25 -10.29
C LEU A 52 -5.05 -0.97 -11.63
N GLY A 53 -4.13 -0.52 -12.48
CA GLY A 53 -3.75 -1.19 -13.72
C GLY A 53 -2.62 -2.21 -13.56
N VAL A 54 -1.97 -2.26 -12.39
CA VAL A 54 -0.91 -3.25 -12.13
C VAL A 54 -1.53 -4.63 -11.94
N GLU A 55 -1.21 -5.55 -12.83
CA GLU A 55 -1.54 -6.96 -12.64
C GLU A 55 -0.51 -7.64 -11.75
N THR A 56 -0.97 -8.21 -10.64
CA THR A 56 -0.12 -9.03 -9.76
C THR A 56 -0.23 -10.49 -10.15
N GLY A 57 0.91 -11.21 -10.16
CA GLY A 57 0.93 -12.64 -10.46
C GLY A 57 2.04 -13.08 -11.41
N ILE A 58 2.02 -14.37 -11.77
CA ILE A 58 3.03 -14.99 -12.63
C ILE A 58 2.80 -14.53 -14.07
N GLY A 59 3.76 -13.77 -14.61
CA GLY A 59 3.75 -13.37 -16.03
C GLY A 59 3.59 -11.86 -16.29
N SER A 60 3.30 -11.07 -15.28
CA SER A 60 3.30 -9.61 -15.41
C SER A 60 4.76 -9.11 -15.47
N THR A 61 5.20 -8.68 -16.65
CA THR A 61 6.60 -8.29 -16.89
C THR A 61 6.78 -6.81 -17.12
N ASP A 62 5.71 -6.08 -17.43
CA ASP A 62 5.77 -4.65 -17.76
C ASP A 62 4.44 -3.93 -17.52
N ILE A 63 4.47 -2.60 -17.58
CA ILE A 63 3.29 -1.76 -17.48
C ILE A 63 2.48 -1.90 -18.78
N ASP A 64 1.27 -2.40 -18.66
CA ASP A 64 0.29 -2.32 -19.73
C ASP A 64 -0.56 -1.06 -19.56
N SER A 65 -0.24 -0.01 -20.32
CA SER A 65 -0.98 1.26 -20.29
C SER A 65 -2.45 1.12 -20.71
N ASP A 66 -2.78 0.08 -21.49
CA ASP A 66 -4.15 -0.15 -21.97
C ASP A 66 -5.01 -0.79 -20.87
N ASN A 67 -4.39 -1.41 -19.87
CA ASN A 67 -5.05 -1.98 -18.68
C ASN A 67 -5.34 -0.94 -17.59
N ALA A 68 -4.72 0.23 -17.62
CA ALA A 68 -4.96 1.26 -16.61
C ALA A 68 -6.36 1.86 -16.78
N PRO A 69 -7.26 1.73 -15.77
CA PRO A 69 -8.60 2.29 -15.84
C PRO A 69 -8.55 3.81 -15.82
N SER A 70 -9.46 4.48 -16.56
CA SER A 70 -9.59 5.93 -16.43
C SER A 70 -10.18 6.31 -15.08
N ILE A 71 -9.83 7.51 -14.56
CA ILE A 71 -10.42 8.02 -13.31
C ILE A 71 -11.96 8.08 -13.40
N ARG A 72 -12.52 8.43 -14.57
CA ARG A 72 -13.97 8.44 -14.80
C ARG A 72 -14.59 7.05 -14.60
N THR A 73 -13.91 6.00 -15.08
CA THR A 73 -14.35 4.61 -14.90
C THR A 73 -14.35 4.24 -13.41
N ILE A 74 -13.29 4.59 -12.68
CA ILE A 74 -13.16 4.36 -11.24
C ILE A 74 -14.30 5.03 -10.47
N LEU A 75 -14.55 6.32 -10.71
CA LEU A 75 -15.61 7.08 -10.07
C LEU A 75 -16.99 6.47 -10.32
N ASN A 76 -17.26 6.03 -11.56
CA ASN A 76 -18.51 5.36 -11.91
C ASN A 76 -18.67 4.01 -11.21
N CYS A 77 -17.60 3.25 -11.05
CA CYS A 77 -17.62 1.96 -10.34
C CYS A 77 -17.82 2.12 -8.83
N ALA A 78 -17.33 3.22 -8.25
CA ALA A 78 -17.44 3.52 -6.83
C ALA A 78 -18.81 4.12 -6.42
N LEU A 79 -19.76 4.28 -7.35
CA LEU A 79 -21.15 4.70 -7.12
C LEU A 79 -21.29 5.94 -6.21
N GLY A 80 -20.41 6.93 -6.38
CA GLY A 80 -20.43 8.19 -5.63
C GLY A 80 -19.75 8.14 -4.27
N LEU A 81 -19.12 7.04 -3.87
CA LEU A 81 -18.32 6.96 -2.64
C LEU A 81 -16.92 7.55 -2.78
N VAL A 82 -16.45 7.78 -4.01
CA VAL A 82 -15.15 8.36 -4.34
C VAL A 82 -15.34 9.64 -5.14
N THR A 83 -14.51 10.63 -4.89
CA THR A 83 -14.48 11.91 -5.59
C THR A 83 -13.06 12.39 -5.83
N VAL A 84 -12.87 13.30 -6.78
CA VAL A 84 -11.62 14.06 -6.95
C VAL A 84 -11.83 15.44 -6.37
N ASP A 85 -11.03 15.82 -5.41
CA ASP A 85 -11.03 17.15 -4.82
C ASP A 85 -10.42 18.15 -5.81
N SER A 86 -11.22 19.10 -6.29
CA SER A 86 -10.80 20.09 -7.26
C SER A 86 -9.72 21.06 -6.74
N SER A 87 -9.62 21.25 -5.42
CA SER A 87 -8.65 22.16 -4.81
C SER A 87 -7.26 21.55 -4.69
N SER A 88 -7.18 20.27 -4.34
CA SER A 88 -5.92 19.55 -4.13
C SER A 88 -5.55 18.60 -5.28
N SER A 89 -6.45 18.40 -6.25
CA SER A 89 -6.33 17.39 -7.30
C SER A 89 -6.07 15.97 -6.77
N LYS A 90 -6.57 15.65 -5.56
CA LYS A 90 -6.41 14.34 -4.95
C LYS A 90 -7.70 13.53 -4.97
N VAL A 91 -7.57 12.22 -5.07
CA VAL A 91 -8.71 11.31 -4.94
C VAL A 91 -9.02 11.11 -3.46
N ARG A 92 -10.30 11.17 -3.10
CA ARG A 92 -10.78 11.05 -1.71
C ARG A 92 -12.07 10.26 -1.63
N LEU A 93 -12.33 9.70 -0.46
CA LEU A 93 -13.69 9.28 -0.11
C LEU A 93 -14.60 10.51 0.01
N VAL A 94 -15.88 10.35 -0.36
CA VAL A 94 -16.88 11.45 -0.36
C VAL A 94 -17.04 12.11 1.01
N HIS A 95 -16.81 11.36 2.09
CA HIS A 95 -16.87 11.87 3.46
C HIS A 95 -15.97 11.06 4.40
N PHE A 96 -15.41 11.72 5.43
CA PHE A 96 -14.51 11.06 6.39
C PHE A 96 -15.22 9.96 7.21
N THR A 97 -16.53 10.06 7.47
CA THR A 97 -17.29 9.02 8.18
C THR A 97 -17.37 7.71 7.40
N LEU A 98 -17.19 7.73 6.07
CA LEU A 98 -17.06 6.51 5.29
C LEU A 98 -15.73 5.81 5.61
N GLN A 99 -14.64 6.56 5.76
CA GLN A 99 -13.36 6.00 6.17
C GLN A 99 -13.45 5.38 7.57
N GLU A 100 -14.07 6.08 8.53
CA GLU A 100 -14.32 5.55 9.87
C GLU A 100 -15.16 4.26 9.83
N HIS A 101 -16.21 4.23 8.99
CA HIS A 101 -17.03 3.04 8.80
C HIS A 101 -16.22 1.86 8.24
N ILE A 102 -15.36 2.10 7.25
CA ILE A 102 -14.51 1.05 6.65
C ILE A 102 -13.51 0.53 7.69
N LEU A 103 -12.81 1.40 8.40
CA LEU A 103 -11.82 1.02 9.41
C LEU A 103 -12.44 0.29 10.60
N ALA A 104 -13.69 0.61 10.96
CA ALA A 104 -14.45 -0.11 12.00
C ALA A 104 -14.92 -1.50 11.54
N ASN A 105 -14.85 -1.81 10.23
CA ASN A 105 -15.28 -3.08 9.64
C ASN A 105 -14.13 -3.76 8.85
N PRO A 106 -13.10 -4.27 9.52
CA PRO A 106 -11.88 -4.79 8.87
C PRO A 106 -12.14 -5.98 7.94
N THR A 107 -13.28 -6.65 8.08
CA THR A 107 -13.69 -7.75 7.20
C THR A 107 -14.13 -7.29 5.80
N LEU A 108 -14.27 -6.00 5.56
CA LEU A 108 -14.63 -5.45 4.24
C LEU A 108 -13.53 -5.68 3.21
N PHE A 109 -12.27 -5.62 3.64
CA PHE A 109 -11.10 -5.83 2.80
C PHE A 109 -10.17 -6.86 3.44
N HIS A 110 -9.80 -7.86 2.65
CA HIS A 110 -8.85 -8.87 3.12
C HIS A 110 -7.42 -8.38 2.86
N SER A 111 -6.62 -8.25 3.92
CA SER A 111 -5.20 -7.88 3.85
C SER A 111 -4.88 -6.69 2.93
N PRO A 112 -5.44 -5.49 3.20
CA PRO A 112 -5.29 -4.35 2.30
C PRO A 112 -3.84 -3.89 2.17
N HIS A 113 -3.06 -3.87 3.26
CA HIS A 113 -1.66 -3.49 3.22
C HIS A 113 -0.81 -4.49 2.44
N LEU A 114 -1.10 -5.79 2.56
CA LEU A 114 -0.46 -6.83 1.75
C LEU A 114 -0.70 -6.60 0.25
N THR A 115 -1.95 -6.33 -0.12
CA THR A 115 -2.31 -6.04 -1.52
C THR A 115 -1.57 -4.82 -2.06
N ILE A 116 -1.52 -3.73 -1.30
CA ILE A 116 -0.83 -2.49 -1.69
C ILE A 116 0.69 -2.74 -1.81
N ALA A 117 1.30 -3.45 -0.85
CA ALA A 117 2.72 -3.80 -0.90
C ALA A 117 3.06 -4.64 -2.13
N GLU A 118 2.23 -5.65 -2.44
CA GLU A 118 2.43 -6.51 -3.60
C GLU A 118 2.33 -5.73 -4.92
N VAL A 119 1.34 -4.84 -5.05
CA VAL A 119 1.20 -3.97 -6.23
C VAL A 119 2.40 -3.03 -6.37
N CYS A 120 2.82 -2.35 -5.30
CA CYS A 120 3.98 -1.47 -5.32
C CYS A 120 5.26 -2.22 -5.75
N LEU A 121 5.53 -3.36 -5.14
CA LEU A 121 6.73 -4.15 -5.43
C LEU A 121 6.69 -4.78 -6.83
N THR A 122 5.53 -5.23 -7.30
CA THR A 122 5.37 -5.72 -8.67
C THR A 122 5.69 -4.63 -9.66
N TYR A 123 5.11 -3.43 -9.47
CA TYR A 123 5.38 -2.26 -10.30
C TYR A 123 6.85 -1.88 -10.33
N LEU A 124 7.53 -1.82 -9.18
CA LEU A 124 8.95 -1.48 -9.08
C LEU A 124 9.86 -2.54 -9.73
N ASN A 125 9.39 -3.76 -9.86
CA ASN A 125 10.10 -4.85 -10.53
C ASN A 125 9.84 -4.94 -12.04
N PHE A 126 8.99 -4.12 -12.63
CA PHE A 126 8.82 -4.06 -14.09
C PHE A 126 10.12 -3.64 -14.79
N ALA A 127 10.37 -4.19 -15.97
CA ALA A 127 11.60 -3.93 -16.71
C ALA A 127 11.76 -2.43 -17.02
N CYS A 128 10.69 -1.79 -17.52
CA CYS A 128 10.67 -0.36 -17.83
C CYS A 128 10.97 0.56 -16.63
N ILE A 129 10.66 0.12 -15.40
CA ILE A 129 10.97 0.87 -14.17
C ILE A 129 12.40 0.60 -13.71
N ARG A 130 12.84 -0.66 -13.73
CA ARG A 130 14.20 -1.04 -13.34
C ARG A 130 15.29 -0.42 -14.22
N ASP A 131 14.96 -0.19 -15.48
CA ASP A 131 15.89 0.37 -16.47
C ASP A 131 15.94 1.91 -16.42
N LEU A 132 15.13 2.56 -15.56
CA LEU A 132 15.19 4.00 -15.36
C LEU A 132 16.48 4.40 -14.64
N SER A 133 17.17 5.39 -15.20
CA SER A 133 18.38 5.93 -14.59
C SER A 133 18.08 6.67 -13.29
N PRO A 134 18.80 6.42 -12.19
CA PRO A 134 18.72 7.23 -10.98
C PRO A 134 19.15 8.69 -11.18
N ALA A 135 19.87 8.98 -12.27
CA ALA A 135 20.35 10.33 -12.59
C ALA A 135 19.29 11.21 -13.31
N LEU A 136 18.09 10.70 -13.56
CA LEU A 136 17.01 11.49 -14.17
C LEU A 136 16.69 12.72 -13.31
N ASP A 137 16.59 13.90 -13.94
CA ASP A 137 16.23 15.16 -13.26
C ASP A 137 14.74 15.19 -12.90
N SER A 138 13.89 14.56 -13.71
CA SER A 138 12.45 14.43 -13.49
C SER A 138 11.94 13.05 -13.85
N LEU A 139 10.86 12.61 -13.17
CA LEU A 139 10.23 11.33 -13.47
C LEU A 139 9.49 11.40 -14.81
N PRO A 140 9.49 10.31 -15.59
CA PRO A 140 8.71 10.24 -16.82
C PRO A 140 7.20 10.42 -16.52
N PRO A 141 6.48 11.21 -17.31
CA PRO A 141 5.02 11.38 -17.15
C PRO A 141 4.23 10.06 -17.24
N THR A 142 4.83 9.05 -17.85
CA THR A 142 4.26 7.69 -17.99
C THR A 142 4.34 6.86 -16.71
N THR A 143 4.99 7.37 -15.66
CA THR A 143 5.22 6.64 -14.40
C THR A 143 4.69 7.42 -13.17
N PRO A 144 3.42 7.90 -13.16
CA PRO A 144 2.88 8.69 -12.05
C PRO A 144 2.93 7.95 -10.71
N PHE A 145 2.71 6.64 -10.68
CA PHE A 145 2.70 5.83 -9.47
C PHE A 145 4.09 5.58 -8.87
N LEU A 146 5.17 5.84 -9.61
CA LEU A 146 6.55 5.52 -9.21
C LEU A 146 6.94 6.17 -7.88
N GLY A 147 6.55 7.43 -7.67
CA GLY A 147 6.85 8.15 -6.43
C GLY A 147 6.20 7.51 -5.20
N TYR A 148 4.93 7.12 -5.31
CA TYR A 148 4.22 6.44 -4.23
C TYR A 148 4.83 5.06 -3.96
N ALA A 149 4.94 4.24 -5.00
CA ALA A 149 5.46 2.88 -4.87
C ALA A 149 6.86 2.85 -4.23
N SER A 150 7.77 3.73 -4.69
CA SER A 150 9.14 3.81 -4.15
C SER A 150 9.21 4.17 -2.68
N CYS A 151 8.31 5.05 -2.22
CA CYS A 151 8.38 5.63 -0.88
C CYS A 151 7.60 4.87 0.18
N TYR A 152 6.61 4.04 -0.20
CA TYR A 152 5.64 3.51 0.76
C TYR A 152 5.47 1.99 0.75
N TRP A 153 6.05 1.25 -0.19
CA TRP A 153 5.95 -0.21 -0.21
C TRP A 153 6.42 -0.86 1.10
N GLY A 154 7.49 -0.32 1.70
CA GLY A 154 8.07 -0.85 2.94
C GLY A 154 7.17 -0.62 4.16
N GLU A 155 6.45 0.52 4.22
CA GLU A 155 5.48 0.81 5.28
C GLU A 155 4.33 -0.21 5.25
N HIS A 156 3.77 -0.48 4.07
CA HIS A 156 2.74 -1.49 3.90
C HIS A 156 3.23 -2.92 4.18
N ALA A 157 4.42 -3.29 3.68
CA ALA A 157 5.02 -4.61 3.93
C ALA A 157 5.37 -4.84 5.41
N GLY A 158 5.62 -3.76 6.17
CA GLY A 158 5.84 -3.82 7.62
C GLY A 158 4.58 -4.10 8.42
N ILE A 159 3.40 -3.76 7.90
CA ILE A 159 2.10 -4.03 8.53
C ILE A 159 1.62 -5.45 8.19
N GLU A 160 1.67 -5.82 6.91
CA GLU A 160 1.24 -7.13 6.41
C GLU A 160 2.24 -7.63 5.35
N THR A 161 2.67 -8.88 5.48
CA THR A 161 3.63 -9.47 4.54
C THR A 161 3.28 -10.91 4.16
N SER A 162 3.86 -11.38 3.05
CA SER A 162 3.73 -12.75 2.53
C SER A 162 5.03 -13.20 1.89
N ALA A 163 5.13 -14.50 1.59
CA ALA A 163 6.28 -15.03 0.84
C ALA A 163 6.46 -14.35 -0.52
N THR A 164 5.38 -13.97 -1.20
CA THR A 164 5.41 -13.24 -2.47
C THR A 164 5.99 -11.84 -2.28
N VAL A 165 5.50 -11.08 -1.29
CA VAL A 165 6.00 -9.74 -0.96
C VAL A 165 7.48 -9.78 -0.60
N ILE A 166 7.91 -10.74 0.23
CA ILE A 166 9.33 -10.93 0.58
C ILE A 166 10.16 -11.19 -0.68
N SER A 167 9.71 -12.09 -1.57
CA SER A 167 10.43 -12.41 -2.80
C SER A 167 10.59 -11.20 -3.72
N LEU A 168 9.52 -10.42 -3.89
CA LEU A 168 9.53 -9.19 -4.70
C LEU A 168 10.43 -8.12 -4.08
N ALA A 169 10.40 -7.97 -2.75
CA ALA A 169 11.26 -7.04 -2.03
C ALA A 169 12.75 -7.41 -2.18
N LEU A 170 13.10 -8.68 -2.01
CA LEU A 170 14.47 -9.14 -2.20
C LEU A 170 14.98 -8.89 -3.63
N LYS A 171 14.13 -9.12 -4.64
CA LYS A 171 14.44 -8.83 -6.03
C LYS A 171 14.69 -7.33 -6.29
N LEU A 172 13.93 -6.44 -5.66
CA LEU A 172 14.16 -5.00 -5.71
C LEU A 172 15.46 -4.62 -5.00
N LEU A 173 15.70 -5.15 -3.80
CA LEU A 173 16.83 -4.83 -2.94
C LEU A 173 18.17 -5.31 -3.49
N ASP A 174 18.19 -6.37 -4.29
CA ASP A 174 19.41 -6.87 -4.96
C ASP A 174 20.06 -5.82 -5.87
N ARG A 175 19.30 -4.84 -6.35
CA ARG A 175 19.76 -3.74 -7.21
C ARG A 175 19.39 -2.36 -6.67
N PHE A 176 19.09 -2.24 -5.41
CA PHE A 176 18.49 -1.02 -4.85
C PHE A 176 19.36 0.22 -5.04
N ASP A 177 20.67 0.10 -4.87
CA ASP A 177 21.63 1.21 -5.01
C ASP A 177 21.64 1.84 -6.41
N THR A 178 21.29 1.07 -7.43
CA THR A 178 21.19 1.51 -8.82
C THR A 178 19.77 1.74 -9.30
N HIS A 179 18.77 1.47 -8.45
CA HIS A 179 17.38 1.62 -8.78
C HIS A 179 16.89 3.04 -8.50
N ILE A 180 16.02 3.58 -9.35
CA ILE A 180 15.45 4.93 -9.20
C ILE A 180 14.75 5.13 -7.84
N SER A 181 14.20 4.09 -7.24
CA SER A 181 13.55 4.13 -5.92
C SER A 181 14.48 4.56 -4.80
N CYS A 182 15.78 4.26 -4.88
CA CYS A 182 16.77 4.69 -3.90
C CYS A 182 16.81 6.23 -3.83
N LYS A 183 16.91 6.89 -4.98
CA LYS A 183 16.89 8.36 -5.07
C LYS A 183 15.60 8.96 -4.51
N LEU A 184 14.46 8.37 -4.86
CA LEU A 184 13.14 8.88 -4.44
C LEU A 184 12.93 8.73 -2.94
N LEU A 185 13.36 7.62 -2.35
CA LEU A 185 13.29 7.40 -0.91
C LEU A 185 14.16 8.40 -0.16
N LEU A 186 15.41 8.60 -0.57
CA LEU A 186 16.30 9.59 0.01
C LEU A 186 15.73 11.00 -0.09
N SER A 187 15.13 11.36 -1.22
CA SER A 187 14.48 12.67 -1.41
C SER A 187 13.28 12.87 -0.46
N LYS A 188 12.50 11.81 -0.19
CA LYS A 188 11.40 11.82 0.79
C LYS A 188 11.92 12.11 2.20
N GLU A 189 12.97 11.43 2.62
CA GLU A 189 13.58 11.61 3.95
C GLU A 189 14.09 13.04 4.16
N PHE A 190 14.74 13.63 3.17
CA PHE A 190 15.16 15.04 3.21
C PHE A 190 13.98 16.00 3.32
N ALA A 191 12.88 15.75 2.60
CA ALA A 191 11.69 16.62 2.65
C ALA A 191 10.96 16.56 4.00
N ILE A 192 11.06 15.44 4.73
CA ILE A 192 10.41 15.25 6.04
C ILE A 192 11.27 15.78 7.20
N GLY A 193 12.52 16.20 6.93
CA GLY A 193 13.40 16.83 7.93
C GLY A 193 13.88 15.87 9.04
N LYS A 194 13.87 14.56 8.80
CA LYS A 194 14.52 13.60 9.68
C LYS A 194 16.01 13.57 9.38
N PRO A 195 16.91 13.84 10.37
CA PRO A 195 18.34 13.66 10.17
C PRO A 195 18.62 12.19 9.83
N LEU A 196 19.56 12.01 8.93
CA LEU A 196 20.09 10.69 8.55
C LEU A 196 20.95 10.14 9.71
N GLU A 197 20.35 9.93 10.89
CA GLU A 197 21.00 9.18 11.96
C GLU A 197 20.80 7.70 11.66
N THR A 198 21.85 7.12 11.13
CA THR A 198 21.99 5.71 10.78
C THR A 198 20.97 5.26 9.71
N ALA A 199 21.41 5.33 8.45
CA ALA A 199 20.78 4.56 7.38
C ALA A 199 20.95 3.08 7.70
N GLN A 200 20.09 2.57 8.58
CA GLN A 200 19.78 1.15 8.62
C GLN A 200 19.25 0.82 7.22
N LYS A 201 19.80 -0.24 6.63
CA LYS A 201 19.39 -0.68 5.29
C LYS A 201 17.87 -0.78 5.27
N PRO A 202 17.19 -0.48 4.15
CA PRO A 202 15.72 -0.57 4.02
C PRO A 202 15.12 -1.90 4.53
N PHE A 203 15.96 -2.94 4.59
CA PHE A 203 15.63 -4.26 5.13
C PHE A 203 15.33 -4.25 6.65
N ASP A 204 15.96 -3.38 7.44
CA ASP A 204 15.74 -3.34 8.90
C ASP A 204 14.40 -2.69 9.26
N VAL A 205 13.80 -1.92 8.35
CA VAL A 205 12.47 -1.32 8.54
C VAL A 205 11.37 -2.31 8.18
N ALA A 206 11.62 -3.18 7.18
CA ALA A 206 10.65 -4.20 6.75
C ALA A 206 10.66 -5.48 7.61
N VAL A 207 11.72 -5.69 8.39
CA VAL A 207 11.89 -6.87 9.27
C VAL A 207 12.12 -6.42 10.71
N SER A 208 11.22 -5.63 11.26
CA SER A 208 11.10 -5.57 12.71
C SER A 208 10.64 -6.96 13.19
N PRO A 209 11.38 -7.63 14.11
CA PRO A 209 11.00 -8.97 14.55
C PRO A 209 9.62 -8.87 15.21
N ILE A 210 8.67 -9.60 14.64
CA ILE A 210 7.40 -9.90 15.30
C ILE A 210 7.75 -10.36 16.69
N GLY A 211 7.32 -9.61 17.70
CA GLY A 211 7.60 -9.88 19.10
C GLY A 211 7.19 -11.30 19.49
N PHE A 212 8.17 -12.16 19.62
CA PHE A 212 8.02 -13.45 20.27
C PHE A 212 8.01 -13.20 21.79
N THR A 213 6.88 -12.70 22.30
CA THR A 213 6.63 -12.67 23.74
C THR A 213 5.94 -13.96 24.13
N GLY A 214 6.65 -14.78 24.87
CA GLY A 214 6.01 -15.72 25.75
C GLY A 214 6.38 -17.18 25.60
N LEU A 215 7.44 -17.59 26.28
CA LEU A 215 7.43 -18.82 27.05
C LEU A 215 8.32 -18.61 28.29
N HIS A 216 7.67 -18.43 29.44
CA HIS A 216 8.28 -18.48 30.74
C HIS A 216 8.90 -19.86 30.98
N GLY A 217 10.22 -19.93 30.94
CA GLY A 217 10.99 -21.04 31.50
C GLY A 217 11.10 -20.89 33.01
N GLY A 218 10.56 -21.86 33.74
CA GLY A 218 10.56 -21.88 35.19
C GLY A 218 11.98 -21.90 35.78
N SER A 219 12.17 -21.07 36.78
CA SER A 219 13.35 -21.02 37.64
C SER A 219 13.46 -22.29 38.45
N VAL A 220 14.44 -23.14 38.16
CA VAL A 220 14.88 -24.22 39.05
C VAL A 220 15.86 -23.63 40.06
N ARG A 221 15.44 -23.55 41.33
CA ARG A 221 16.31 -23.20 42.46
C ARG A 221 17.27 -24.37 42.76
N ASN A 222 18.54 -24.19 42.49
CA ASN A 222 19.58 -25.05 43.02
C ASN A 222 19.89 -24.64 44.47
N GLY A 223 19.49 -25.49 45.40
CA GLY A 223 19.88 -25.41 46.81
C GLY A 223 21.35 -25.84 46.96
N ALA A 224 22.17 -24.95 47.48
CA ALA A 224 23.54 -25.27 47.91
C ALA A 224 23.51 -26.01 49.22
N VAL A 225 24.01 -27.27 49.24
CA VAL A 225 24.37 -28.02 50.45
C VAL A 225 25.84 -27.76 50.73
N ARG A 226 26.16 -27.25 51.93
CA ARG A 226 27.53 -27.20 52.46
C ARG A 226 27.83 -28.50 53.19
N PRO A 227 29.02 -29.07 53.05
CA PRO A 227 29.49 -30.16 53.93
C PRO A 227 30.16 -29.62 55.20
N SER A 228 29.93 -30.33 56.30
CA SER A 228 30.66 -30.25 57.52
C SER A 228 31.97 -30.98 57.41
#